data_d4709afc27b1717603b8f9b7293f2747
#
_entry.id   d4709afc27b1717603b8f9b7293f2747
#
_cell.length_a   1.000
_cell.length_b   1.000
_cell.length_c   1.000
_cell.angle_alpha   90.00
_cell.angle_beta   90.00
_cell.angle_gamma   90.00
#
_symmetry.space_group_name_H-M   'P 1'
#
loop_
_entity.id
_entity.type
_entity.pdbx_description
1 polymer ?
#
loop_
_entity_poly.entity_id
_entity_poly.type
_entity_poly.pdbx_seq_one_letter_code
_entity_poly.pdbx_strand_id
1 'polypeptide(L)' 'MIPWHYHTAVTDWYFCLAGILRVETRASRGDERLAVCARYQIPPKTAHRISNGGGGDCQFLPLQGIGAYDFNKVQA' A
#
# COMPACT_ATOMS: atom_id res chain seq x y z
N MET A 1 -1.78 -5.28 9.69
CA MET A 1 -1.69 -4.43 8.50
C MET A 1 -0.42 -3.62 8.52
N ILE A 2 -0.16 -2.84 7.50
CA ILE A 2 1.12 -2.15 7.35
C ILE A 2 0.95 -0.69 7.76
N PRO A 3 1.71 -0.20 8.74
CA PRO A 3 1.57 1.18 9.22
C PRO A 3 2.09 2.20 8.20
N TRP A 4 1.90 3.47 8.49
CA TRP A 4 2.46 4.56 7.67
C TRP A 4 3.96 4.40 7.50
N HIS A 5 4.40 4.35 6.25
CA HIS A 5 5.82 4.23 5.90
C HIS A 5 6.05 4.71 4.48
N TYR A 6 7.31 4.84 4.11
CA TYR A 6 7.69 5.10 2.73
C TYR A 6 9.01 4.41 2.41
N HIS A 7 9.23 4.21 1.11
CA HIS A 7 10.49 3.68 0.57
C HIS A 7 11.13 4.76 -0.29
N THR A 8 12.46 4.84 -0.28
CA THR A 8 13.16 5.92 -0.98
C THR A 8 13.46 5.59 -2.44
N ALA A 9 13.63 4.32 -2.79
CA ALA A 9 14.12 3.92 -4.10
C ALA A 9 13.25 2.90 -4.82
N VAL A 10 12.26 2.29 -4.17
CA VAL A 10 11.44 1.25 -4.79
C VAL A 10 9.99 1.70 -4.94
N THR A 11 9.34 1.17 -5.96
CA THR A 11 7.92 1.32 -6.19
C THR A 11 7.20 0.13 -5.59
N ASP A 12 6.15 0.37 -4.82
CA ASP A 12 5.30 -0.68 -4.28
C ASP A 12 4.08 -0.90 -5.16
N TRP A 13 3.72 -2.16 -5.33
CA TRP A 13 2.50 -2.58 -5.98
C TRP A 13 1.69 -3.41 -5.00
N TYR A 14 0.41 -3.11 -4.87
CA TYR A 14 -0.50 -3.88 -4.03
C TYR A 14 -1.61 -4.46 -4.88
N PHE A 15 -1.84 -5.77 -4.74
CA PHE A 15 -2.90 -6.49 -5.45
C PHE A 15 -3.86 -7.05 -4.42
N CYS A 16 -5.14 -6.78 -4.56
CA CYS A 16 -6.15 -7.36 -3.68
C CYS A 16 -6.53 -8.75 -4.18
N LEU A 17 -6.38 -9.75 -3.33
CA LEU A 17 -6.67 -11.14 -3.65
C LEU A 17 -8.01 -11.60 -3.07
N ALA A 18 -8.42 -11.05 -1.95
CA ALA A 18 -9.70 -11.36 -1.31
C ALA A 18 -10.12 -10.20 -0.42
N GLY A 19 -11.41 -9.95 -0.33
CA GLY A 19 -11.95 -8.88 0.48
C GLY A 19 -11.75 -7.51 -0.17
N ILE A 20 -11.54 -6.50 0.66
CA ILE A 20 -11.31 -5.12 0.23
C ILE A 20 -10.06 -4.59 0.92
N LEU A 21 -9.09 -4.14 0.14
CA LEU A 21 -7.86 -3.56 0.63
C LEU A 21 -7.95 -2.04 0.60
N ARG A 22 -7.68 -1.41 1.73
CA ARG A 22 -7.61 0.05 1.80
C ARG A 22 -6.18 0.51 1.69
N VAL A 23 -5.91 1.38 0.72
CA VAL A 23 -4.60 1.99 0.50
C VAL A 23 -4.74 3.48 0.70
N GLU A 24 -4.01 4.03 1.66
CA GLU A 24 -3.99 5.46 1.95
C GLU A 24 -2.61 6.02 1.64
N THR A 25 -2.58 7.16 0.95
CA THR A 25 -1.32 7.86 0.64
C THR A 25 -1.42 9.31 1.09
N ARG A 26 -0.28 9.90 1.47
CA ARG A 26 -0.27 11.29 1.93
C ARG A 26 -0.02 12.29 0.80
N ALA A 27 0.85 11.95 -0.13
CA ALA A 27 1.30 12.90 -1.15
C ALA A 27 0.16 13.42 -2.02
N SER A 28 -0.79 12.57 -2.39
CA SER A 28 -1.95 12.94 -3.20
C SER A 28 -3.25 12.85 -2.42
N ARG A 29 -3.16 12.67 -1.11
CA ARG A 29 -4.29 12.40 -0.23
C ARG A 29 -5.18 11.28 -0.76
N GLY A 30 -4.54 10.23 -1.28
CA GLY A 30 -5.23 9.09 -1.81
C GLY A 30 -5.83 8.24 -0.70
N ASP A 31 -7.02 7.75 -0.94
CA ASP A 31 -7.71 6.81 -0.08
C ASP A 31 -8.53 5.92 -0.99
N GLU A 32 -7.93 4.80 -1.38
CA GLU A 32 -8.53 3.89 -2.35
C GLU A 32 -8.89 2.58 -1.68
N ARG A 33 -10.03 2.04 -2.07
CA ARG A 33 -10.45 0.70 -1.68
C ARG A 33 -10.39 -0.21 -2.90
N LEU A 34 -9.51 -1.21 -2.82
CA LEU A 34 -9.29 -2.14 -3.92
C LEU A 34 -10.15 -3.38 -3.72
N ALA A 35 -11.00 -3.65 -4.69
CA ALA A 35 -11.74 -4.91 -4.76
C ALA A 35 -10.82 -6.02 -5.29
N VAL A 36 -11.28 -7.26 -5.26
CA VAL A 36 -10.55 -8.40 -5.79
C VAL A 36 -10.11 -8.14 -7.23
N CYS A 37 -8.87 -8.46 -7.54
CA CYS A 37 -8.17 -8.25 -8.82
C CYS A 37 -7.75 -6.80 -9.09
N ALA A 38 -8.09 -5.85 -8.24
CA ALA A 38 -7.61 -4.49 -8.40
C ALA A 38 -6.16 -4.36 -7.89
N ARG A 39 -5.46 -3.39 -8.43
CA ARG A 39 -4.07 -3.11 -8.05
C ARG A 39 -3.85 -1.62 -7.87
N TYR A 40 -2.81 -1.28 -7.11
CA TYR A 40 -2.44 0.10 -6.85
C TYR A 40 -0.93 0.23 -6.81
N GLN A 41 -0.41 1.22 -7.50
CA GLN A 41 1.03 1.50 -7.57
C GLN A 41 1.35 2.70 -6.68
N ILE A 42 2.37 2.55 -5.84
CA ILE A 42 2.85 3.63 -4.97
C ILE A 42 4.29 3.93 -5.34
N PRO A 43 4.56 5.15 -5.86
CA PRO A 43 5.92 5.53 -6.24
C PRO A 43 6.82 5.69 -5.02
N PRO A 44 8.16 5.75 -5.23
CA PRO A 44 9.09 6.02 -4.13
C PRO A 44 8.77 7.33 -3.43
N LYS A 45 9.17 7.44 -2.17
CA LYS A 45 9.05 8.66 -1.33
C LYS A 45 7.61 9.06 -1.04
N THR A 46 6.65 8.16 -1.25
CA THR A 46 5.24 8.41 -0.94
C THR A 46 4.86 7.65 0.32
N ALA A 47 4.53 8.37 1.37
CA ALA A 47 4.07 7.76 2.61
C ALA A 47 2.69 7.13 2.38
N HIS A 48 2.54 5.89 2.83
CA HIS A 48 1.31 5.13 2.62
C HIS A 48 1.04 4.18 3.78
N ARG A 49 -0.21 3.76 3.88
CA ARG A 49 -0.68 2.82 4.90
C ARG A 49 -1.63 1.82 4.24
N ILE A 50 -1.49 0.55 4.62
CA ILE A 50 -2.32 -0.53 4.10
C ILE A 50 -3.16 -1.08 5.24
N SER A 51 -4.47 -1.19 5.02
CA SER A 51 -5.40 -1.69 6.03
C SER A 51 -6.54 -2.46 5.38
N ASN A 52 -7.33 -3.14 6.20
CA ASN A 52 -8.54 -3.81 5.74
C ASN A 52 -9.63 -2.76 5.51
N GLY A 53 -10.12 -2.67 4.28
CA GLY A 53 -11.14 -1.68 3.91
C GLY A 53 -12.57 -2.20 3.95
N GLY A 54 -12.75 -3.47 4.27
CA GLY A 54 -14.07 -4.09 4.33
C GLY A 54 -14.38 -4.66 5.70
N GLY A 55 -15.51 -5.35 5.82
CA GLY A 55 -15.97 -5.96 7.06
C GLY A 55 -15.52 -7.40 7.26
N GLY A 56 -14.91 -8.03 6.28
CA GLY A 56 -14.44 -9.41 6.33
C GLY A 56 -12.94 -9.52 6.22
N ASP A 57 -12.45 -10.73 5.98
CA ASP A 57 -11.03 -10.98 5.80
C ASP A 57 -10.53 -10.33 4.52
N CYS A 58 -9.27 -9.91 4.54
CA CYS A 58 -8.61 -9.32 3.39
C CYS A 58 -7.28 -10.01 3.16
N GLN A 59 -7.03 -10.40 1.91
CA GLN A 59 -5.75 -10.96 1.47
C GLN A 59 -5.19 -10.09 0.36
N PHE A 60 -3.89 -9.84 0.40
CA PHE A 60 -3.24 -9.01 -0.60
C PHE A 60 -1.82 -9.48 -0.86
N LEU A 61 -1.31 -9.12 -2.03
CA LEU A 61 0.04 -9.43 -2.47
C LEU A 61 0.80 -8.12 -2.65
N PRO A 62 1.83 -7.85 -1.85
CA PRO A 62 2.73 -6.73 -2.11
C PRO A 62 3.85 -7.17 -3.04
N LEU A 63 4.16 -6.35 -4.05
CA LEU A 63 5.31 -6.52 -4.92
C LEU A 63 6.11 -5.23 -4.93
N GLN A 64 7.44 -5.36 -4.93
CA GLN A 64 8.33 -4.22 -4.96
C GLN A 64 9.19 -4.25 -6.19
N GLY A 65 9.42 -3.07 -6.78
CA GLY A 65 10.31 -2.92 -7.91
C GLY A 65 11.77 -3.10 -7.53
N ILE A 66 12.63 -3.07 -8.56
CA ILE A 66 14.07 -3.20 -8.37
C ILE A 66 14.63 -1.90 -7.82
N GLY A 67 15.51 -2.02 -6.81
CA GLY A 67 16.15 -0.88 -6.18
C GLY A 67 16.64 -1.24 -4.79
N ALA A 68 17.33 -0.32 -4.14
CA ALA A 68 17.74 -0.51 -2.77
C ALA A 68 16.52 -0.43 -1.86
N TYR A 69 16.26 -1.51 -1.12
CA TYR A 69 15.12 -1.57 -0.23
C TYR A 69 15.40 -0.84 1.07
N ASP A 70 14.44 -0.06 1.53
CA ASP A 70 14.41 0.51 2.87
C ASP A 70 12.95 0.57 3.34
N PHE A 71 12.76 0.76 4.64
CA PHE A 71 11.45 0.90 5.24
C PHE A 71 11.54 2.02 6.27
N ASN A 72 10.89 3.13 5.99
CA ASN A 72 10.95 4.33 6.81
C ASN A 72 9.59 4.57 7.44
N LYS A 73 9.50 4.33 8.73
CA LYS A 73 8.27 4.50 9.47
C LYS A 73 7.95 5.98 9.65
N VAL A 74 6.70 6.33 9.47
CA VAL A 74 6.22 7.70 9.61
C VAL A 74 5.26 7.76 10.79
N GLN A 75 5.42 8.75 11.64
CA GLN A 75 4.47 8.98 12.73
C GLN A 75 3.17 9.54 12.16
N ALA A 76 2.07 8.93 12.57
CA ALA A 76 0.74 9.31 12.10
C ALA A 76 0.30 10.64 12.69
#